data_11ccccd08f7882d84a7f6d0e7cff6da6
#
_entry.id   11ccccd08f7882d84a7f6d0e7cff6da6
#
_cell.length_a   1.000
_cell.length_b   1.000
_cell.length_c   1.000
_cell.angle_alpha   90.00
_cell.angle_beta   90.00
_cell.angle_gamma   90.00
#
_symmetry.space_group_name_H-M   'P 1'
#
loop_
_entity.id
_entity.type
_entity.pdbx_description
1 polymer ?
#
loop_
_entity_poly.entity_id
_entity_poly.type
_entity_poly.pdbx_seq_one_letter_code
_entity_poly.pdbx_strand_id
1 'polypeptide(L)'
;MEDATLELEALTDDGAAPDGPPDDATPAPSSQPRSMPPPLPPSASQIPPARAAADDAFTQRMIERLAAGDYVAALIAAESLLEFRPLDSDASDTAVIARGELRRLYIARLGSLERVPRLLVPLEALLSHAWVDARSALLVGRIDGVASIRHIVEAAGGMHATEALRLLSELVLRRAVALDD
;
A
#
# COMPACT_ATOMS: atom_id res chain seq x y z
N MET A 1 3.05 -18.92 -36.26
CA MET A 1 1.82 -19.19 -37.02
C MET A 1 1.02 -20.13 -36.18
N GLU A 2 0.10 -19.60 -35.40
CA GLU A 2 -1.17 -20.22 -35.05
C GLU A 2 -1.97 -19.18 -34.25
N ASP A 3 -2.96 -18.64 -34.97
CA ASP A 3 -4.00 -17.76 -34.46
C ASP A 3 -4.88 -18.53 -33.49
N ALA A 4 -5.06 -18.02 -32.28
CA ALA A 4 -6.13 -18.43 -31.37
C ALA A 4 -7.05 -17.25 -31.12
N THR A 5 -7.97 -17.05 -32.03
CA THR A 5 -9.14 -16.18 -31.90
C THR A 5 -10.10 -16.81 -30.88
N LEU A 6 -10.30 -16.22 -29.74
CA LEU A 6 -11.39 -16.58 -28.80
C LEU A 6 -12.59 -15.68 -29.05
N GLU A 7 -13.60 -16.27 -29.67
CA GLU A 7 -14.94 -15.70 -29.83
C GLU A 7 -15.65 -15.62 -28.48
N LEU A 8 -16.12 -14.42 -28.15
CA LEU A 8 -16.96 -14.15 -26.99
C LEU A 8 -18.43 -14.24 -27.43
N GLU A 9 -19.10 -15.34 -27.15
CA GLU A 9 -20.53 -15.49 -27.38
C GLU A 9 -21.32 -14.66 -26.35
N ALA A 10 -22.17 -13.79 -26.89
CA ALA A 10 -23.14 -13.01 -26.17
C ALA A 10 -24.36 -13.89 -25.82
N LEU A 11 -24.62 -14.13 -24.54
CA LEU A 11 -25.88 -14.67 -24.05
C LEU A 11 -26.85 -13.51 -23.77
N THR A 12 -27.78 -13.31 -24.67
CA THR A 12 -29.01 -12.54 -24.45
C THR A 12 -30.06 -13.48 -23.84
N ASP A 13 -30.42 -13.26 -22.61
CA ASP A 13 -31.59 -13.90 -21.99
C ASP A 13 -32.78 -12.93 -21.99
N ASP A 14 -33.76 -13.28 -22.80
CA ASP A 14 -35.02 -12.60 -23.05
C ASP A 14 -36.09 -13.29 -22.15
N GLY A 15 -36.39 -12.71 -21.00
CA GLY A 15 -37.33 -13.22 -20.01
C GLY A 15 -38.60 -12.43 -19.90
N ALA A 16 -39.65 -12.92 -20.59
CA ALA A 16 -41.00 -12.43 -20.70
C ALA A 16 -41.72 -12.10 -19.38
N ALA A 17 -42.49 -11.01 -19.41
CA ALA A 17 -43.48 -10.66 -18.42
C ALA A 17 -44.74 -11.56 -18.50
N PRO A 18 -45.42 -11.83 -17.41
CA PRO A 18 -46.84 -12.20 -17.45
C PRO A 18 -47.73 -11.06 -16.93
N ASP A 19 -48.67 -10.73 -17.78
CA ASP A 19 -49.91 -10.00 -17.48
C ASP A 19 -50.73 -10.73 -16.42
N GLY A 20 -51.22 -10.02 -15.41
CA GLY A 20 -52.22 -10.47 -14.46
C GLY A 20 -53.27 -9.38 -14.24
N PRO A 21 -54.56 -9.74 -14.18
CA PRO A 21 -55.70 -8.79 -14.27
C PRO A 21 -56.01 -8.06 -12.96
N PRO A 22 -56.77 -6.96 -13.03
CA PRO A 22 -57.09 -6.11 -11.90
C PRO A 22 -58.24 -6.67 -11.08
N ASP A 23 -58.08 -6.87 -9.80
CA ASP A 23 -59.18 -7.10 -8.87
C ASP A 23 -59.43 -5.87 -8.00
N ASP A 24 -60.58 -5.35 -8.26
CA ASP A 24 -61.26 -4.24 -7.62
C ASP A 24 -61.81 -4.71 -6.26
N ALA A 25 -61.21 -4.24 -5.17
CA ALA A 25 -61.81 -4.33 -3.84
C ALA A 25 -61.34 -3.17 -2.96
N THR A 26 -62.13 -2.14 -2.93
CA THR A 26 -62.08 -1.04 -1.97
C THR A 26 -62.48 -1.54 -0.57
N PRO A 27 -61.63 -1.55 0.43
CA PRO A 27 -62.07 -1.56 1.82
C PRO A 27 -61.87 -0.20 2.49
N ALA A 28 -62.81 0.11 3.34
CA ALA A 28 -63.01 1.32 4.11
C ALA A 28 -61.78 1.78 4.94
N PRO A 29 -61.69 3.07 5.29
CA PRO A 29 -60.58 3.62 6.03
C PRO A 29 -60.63 3.17 7.51
N SER A 30 -59.81 2.18 7.83
CA SER A 30 -59.52 1.85 9.22
C SER A 30 -58.61 2.92 9.79
N SER A 31 -59.11 3.65 10.79
CA SER A 31 -58.33 4.60 11.60
C SER A 31 -57.25 3.86 12.38
N GLN A 32 -56.10 3.72 11.77
CA GLN A 32 -54.92 3.22 12.47
C GLN A 32 -54.36 4.32 13.40
N PRO A 33 -54.08 4.03 14.66
CA PRO A 33 -53.39 4.96 15.55
C PRO A 33 -52.05 5.31 14.92
N ARG A 34 -51.78 6.63 14.78
CA ARG A 34 -50.47 7.14 14.31
C ARG A 34 -49.37 6.59 15.23
N SER A 35 -48.73 5.51 14.79
CA SER A 35 -47.49 5.07 15.40
C SER A 35 -46.48 6.20 15.31
N MET A 36 -46.04 6.72 16.44
CA MET A 36 -44.91 7.64 16.50
C MET A 36 -43.72 7.00 15.76
N PRO A 37 -43.07 7.74 14.86
CA PRO A 37 -41.86 7.21 14.23
C PRO A 37 -40.84 6.83 15.34
N PRO A 38 -40.14 5.70 15.21
CA PRO A 38 -39.12 5.32 16.18
C PRO A 38 -38.09 6.46 16.27
N PRO A 39 -37.55 6.74 17.47
CA PRO A 39 -36.53 7.75 17.63
C PRO A 39 -35.40 7.43 16.68
N LEU A 40 -34.98 8.43 15.89
CA LEU A 40 -33.84 8.30 14.99
C LEU A 40 -32.65 7.82 15.79
N PRO A 41 -31.89 6.81 15.31
CA PRO A 41 -30.67 6.40 15.98
C PRO A 41 -29.76 7.64 16.12
N PRO A 42 -29.05 7.80 17.25
CA PRO A 42 -28.16 8.94 17.45
C PRO A 42 -27.22 9.03 16.26
N SER A 43 -27.17 10.21 15.65
CA SER A 43 -26.34 10.50 14.47
C SER A 43 -24.93 9.95 14.71
N ALA A 44 -24.47 9.01 13.88
CA ALA A 44 -23.20 8.30 13.99
C ALA A 44 -21.95 9.19 13.74
N SER A 45 -22.06 10.51 13.93
CA SER A 45 -21.02 11.49 13.62
C SER A 45 -20.29 12.07 14.83
N GLN A 46 -20.47 11.52 16.02
CA GLN A 46 -19.68 11.93 17.17
C GLN A 46 -18.59 10.89 17.43
N ILE A 47 -17.41 11.10 16.80
CA ILE A 47 -16.17 10.42 17.20
C ILE A 47 -15.99 10.74 18.70
N PRO A 48 -15.83 9.71 19.55
CA PRO A 48 -15.61 9.95 20.99
C PRO A 48 -14.41 10.89 21.17
N PRO A 49 -14.51 11.91 22.03
CA PRO A 49 -13.44 12.91 22.21
C PRO A 49 -12.08 12.29 22.59
N ALA A 50 -12.08 11.14 23.26
CA ALA A 50 -10.86 10.39 23.57
C ALA A 50 -10.16 9.83 22.33
N ARG A 51 -10.90 9.47 21.29
CA ARG A 51 -10.33 8.95 20.03
C ARG A 51 -9.74 10.10 19.20
N ALA A 52 -10.43 11.23 19.13
CA ALA A 52 -9.90 12.42 18.46
C ALA A 52 -8.59 12.90 19.10
N ALA A 53 -8.52 12.96 20.43
CA ALA A 53 -7.30 13.34 21.14
C ALA A 53 -6.13 12.35 20.93
N ALA A 54 -6.43 11.05 20.82
CA ALA A 54 -5.42 10.04 20.52
C ALA A 54 -4.89 10.18 19.08
N ASP A 55 -5.76 10.48 18.13
CA ASP A 55 -5.41 10.70 16.74
C ASP A 55 -4.53 11.94 16.56
N ASP A 56 -4.86 13.04 17.26
CA ASP A 56 -4.06 14.27 17.25
C ASP A 56 -2.67 14.03 17.85
N ALA A 57 -2.57 13.29 18.95
CA ALA A 57 -1.29 12.95 19.58
C ALA A 57 -0.45 12.02 18.69
N PHE A 58 -1.07 11.19 17.87
CA PHE A 58 -0.36 10.34 16.91
C PHE A 58 0.20 11.18 15.76
N THR A 59 -0.61 12.06 15.18
CA THR A 59 -0.20 13.01 14.14
C THR A 59 0.93 13.90 14.61
N GLN A 60 0.83 14.45 15.82
CA GLN A 60 1.88 15.27 16.39
C GLN A 60 3.21 14.52 16.53
N ARG A 61 3.19 13.28 17.04
CA ARG A 61 4.41 12.44 17.13
C ARG A 61 5.03 12.13 15.77
N MET A 62 4.21 11.90 14.73
CA MET A 62 4.67 11.70 13.37
C MET A 62 5.46 12.92 12.86
N ILE A 63 4.91 14.13 13.06
CA ILE A 63 5.55 15.41 12.68
C ILE A 63 6.86 15.62 13.44
N GLU A 64 6.85 15.34 14.74
CA GLU A 64 8.05 15.45 15.60
C GLU A 64 9.17 14.51 15.12
N ARG A 65 8.85 13.27 14.74
CA ARG A 65 9.82 12.33 14.16
C ARG A 65 10.40 12.84 12.85
N LEU A 66 9.55 13.39 11.99
CA LEU A 66 9.99 13.99 10.73
C LEU A 66 10.96 15.16 11.00
N ALA A 67 10.61 16.06 11.90
CA ALA A 67 11.43 17.21 12.28
C ALA A 67 12.76 16.79 12.93
N ALA A 68 12.77 15.70 13.67
CA ALA A 68 13.98 15.11 14.26
C ALA A 68 14.88 14.39 13.26
N GLY A 69 14.46 14.24 11.99
CA GLY A 69 15.20 13.49 10.97
C GLY A 69 15.08 11.97 11.11
N ASP A 70 14.18 11.47 11.95
CA ASP A 70 13.87 10.05 12.09
C ASP A 70 12.85 9.65 10.99
N TYR A 71 13.33 9.68 9.74
CA TYR A 71 12.50 9.47 8.57
C TYR A 71 11.88 8.07 8.51
N VAL A 72 12.55 7.06 9.08
CA VAL A 72 12.00 5.69 9.12
C VAL A 72 10.78 5.64 10.02
N ALA A 73 10.88 6.16 11.25
CA ALA A 73 9.75 6.15 12.18
C ALA A 73 8.63 7.10 11.73
N ALA A 74 8.98 8.23 11.10
CA ALA A 74 7.99 9.14 10.52
C ALA A 74 7.22 8.48 9.37
N LEU A 75 7.90 7.73 8.49
CA LEU A 75 7.27 7.00 7.38
C LEU A 75 6.33 5.91 7.89
N ILE A 76 6.79 5.08 8.83
CA ILE A 76 5.97 4.01 9.44
C ILE A 76 4.71 4.61 10.07
N ALA A 77 4.84 5.70 10.81
CA ALA A 77 3.71 6.37 11.44
C ALA A 77 2.72 6.93 10.40
N ALA A 78 3.24 7.56 9.34
CA ALA A 78 2.42 8.11 8.26
C ALA A 78 1.67 7.01 7.49
N GLU A 79 2.34 5.92 7.12
CA GLU A 79 1.72 4.78 6.44
C GLU A 79 0.66 4.11 7.30
N SER A 80 0.93 3.91 8.61
CA SER A 80 -0.05 3.38 9.54
C SER A 80 -1.28 4.30 9.67
N LEU A 81 -1.09 5.62 9.67
CA LEU A 81 -2.21 6.56 9.71
C LEU A 81 -3.05 6.51 8.43
N LEU A 82 -2.40 6.40 7.27
CA LEU A 82 -3.07 6.29 5.97
C LEU A 82 -3.87 4.99 5.80
N GLU A 83 -3.52 3.91 6.49
CA GLU A 83 -4.34 2.67 6.50
C GLU A 83 -5.73 2.91 7.14
N PHE A 84 -5.81 3.78 8.15
CA PHE A 84 -7.07 4.11 8.84
C PHE A 84 -7.74 5.37 8.30
N ARG A 85 -6.94 6.29 7.74
CA ARG A 85 -7.37 7.60 7.24
C ARG A 85 -6.72 7.89 5.89
N PRO A 86 -7.18 7.24 4.80
CA PRO A 86 -6.52 7.32 3.48
C PRO A 86 -6.44 8.72 2.85
N LEU A 87 -7.28 9.66 3.32
CA LEU A 87 -7.32 11.05 2.85
C LEU A 87 -6.65 12.04 3.81
N ASP A 88 -5.86 11.56 4.77
CA ASP A 88 -5.12 12.43 5.69
C ASP A 88 -3.96 13.11 4.95
N SER A 89 -4.05 14.43 4.78
CA SER A 89 -3.06 15.22 4.03
C SER A 89 -1.71 15.26 4.75
N ASP A 90 -1.70 15.42 6.07
CA ASP A 90 -0.47 15.53 6.85
C ASP A 90 0.31 14.21 6.82
N ALA A 91 -0.40 13.07 6.89
CA ALA A 91 0.21 11.76 6.76
C ALA A 91 0.75 11.53 5.34
N SER A 92 -0.01 11.95 4.30
CA SER A 92 0.43 11.84 2.92
C SER A 92 1.70 12.66 2.66
N ASP A 93 1.72 13.91 3.08
CA ASP A 93 2.86 14.80 2.91
C ASP A 93 4.08 14.30 3.69
N THR A 94 3.88 13.84 4.93
CA THR A 94 4.94 13.23 5.73
C THR A 94 5.53 12.01 5.05
N ALA A 95 4.70 11.12 4.50
CA ALA A 95 5.17 9.94 3.80
C ALA A 95 5.98 10.29 2.55
N VAL A 96 5.56 11.30 1.78
CA VAL A 96 6.29 11.78 0.60
C VAL A 96 7.66 12.34 0.98
N ILE A 97 7.71 13.24 1.99
CA ILE A 97 8.96 13.84 2.46
C ILE A 97 9.90 12.78 3.01
N ALA A 98 9.41 11.92 3.91
CA ALA A 98 10.22 10.88 4.54
C ALA A 98 10.79 9.90 3.51
N ARG A 99 10.00 9.46 2.50
CA ARG A 99 10.49 8.61 1.41
C ARG A 99 11.56 9.33 0.57
N GLY A 100 11.38 10.62 0.30
CA GLY A 100 12.35 11.44 -0.43
C GLY A 100 13.70 11.51 0.29
N GLU A 101 13.71 11.78 1.58
CA GLU A 101 14.92 11.86 2.39
C GLU A 101 15.59 10.48 2.57
N LEU A 102 14.81 9.43 2.82
CA LEU A 102 15.32 8.06 2.88
C LEU A 102 15.97 7.64 1.55
N ARG A 103 15.34 7.97 0.42
CA ARG A 103 15.91 7.71 -0.90
C ARG A 103 17.28 8.40 -1.07
N ARG A 104 17.39 9.67 -0.68
CA ARG A 104 18.66 10.41 -0.72
C ARG A 104 19.73 9.74 0.13
N LEU A 105 19.39 9.35 1.37
CA LEU A 105 20.30 8.68 2.28
C LEU A 105 20.79 7.34 1.72
N TYR A 106 19.90 6.52 1.16
CA TYR A 106 20.30 5.24 0.58
C TYR A 106 21.14 5.41 -0.68
N ILE A 107 20.82 6.36 -1.56
CA ILE A 107 21.64 6.67 -2.74
C ILE A 107 23.01 7.17 -2.31
N ALA A 108 23.10 8.08 -1.33
CA ALA A 108 24.37 8.56 -0.81
C ALA A 108 25.24 7.41 -0.26
N ARG A 109 24.62 6.42 0.38
CA ARG A 109 25.32 5.23 0.90
C ARG A 109 25.77 4.28 -0.21
N LEU A 110 24.99 4.13 -1.27
CA LEU A 110 25.32 3.29 -2.43
C LEU A 110 26.30 3.97 -3.39
N GLY A 111 26.46 5.30 -3.29
CA GLY A 111 27.34 6.14 -4.11
C GLY A 111 26.69 6.55 -5.42
N SER A 112 26.32 5.62 -6.29
CA SER A 112 25.68 5.89 -7.56
C SER A 112 24.68 4.79 -7.93
N LEU A 113 23.59 5.14 -8.60
CA LEU A 113 22.63 4.17 -9.12
C LEU A 113 23.14 3.45 -10.38
N GLU A 114 24.21 3.92 -10.99
CA GLU A 114 24.81 3.28 -12.17
C GLU A 114 25.79 2.15 -11.79
N ARG A 115 26.15 2.04 -10.52
CA ARG A 115 27.03 0.97 -10.04
C ARG A 115 26.33 -0.39 -10.18
N VAL A 116 27.15 -1.41 -10.44
CA VAL A 116 26.68 -2.78 -10.65
C VAL A 116 26.88 -3.58 -9.36
N PRO A 117 25.81 -4.07 -8.72
CA PRO A 117 25.93 -4.90 -7.54
C PRO A 117 26.30 -6.34 -7.92
N ARG A 118 27.23 -6.92 -7.16
CA ARG A 118 27.65 -8.31 -7.31
C ARG A 118 27.54 -9.05 -5.99
N LEU A 119 26.96 -10.25 -5.99
CA LEU A 119 26.90 -11.10 -4.81
C LEU A 119 28.29 -11.57 -4.43
N LEU A 120 28.64 -11.41 -3.14
CA LEU A 120 29.87 -11.92 -2.53
C LEU A 120 29.67 -13.28 -1.88
N VAL A 121 28.43 -13.70 -1.68
CA VAL A 121 28.03 -14.98 -1.11
C VAL A 121 27.10 -15.71 -2.07
N PRO A 122 27.05 -17.04 -2.06
CA PRO A 122 26.11 -17.80 -2.87
C PRO A 122 24.66 -17.38 -2.56
N LEU A 123 23.84 -17.32 -3.61
CA LEU A 123 22.41 -16.92 -3.49
C LEU A 123 21.68 -17.79 -2.47
N GLU A 124 21.89 -19.10 -2.50
CA GLU A 124 21.22 -20.07 -1.60
C GLU A 124 21.58 -19.80 -0.13
N ALA A 125 22.85 -19.45 0.13
CA ALA A 125 23.26 -19.09 1.47
C ALA A 125 22.58 -17.81 1.95
N LEU A 126 22.43 -16.81 1.04
CA LEU A 126 21.74 -15.56 1.36
C LEU A 126 20.26 -15.77 1.63
N LEU A 127 19.59 -16.59 0.82
CA LEU A 127 18.16 -16.90 0.94
C LEU A 127 17.84 -17.71 2.21
N SER A 128 18.82 -18.41 2.80
CA SER A 128 18.64 -19.15 4.05
C SER A 128 18.61 -18.27 5.31
N HIS A 129 18.95 -16.98 5.19
CA HIS A 129 18.94 -16.08 6.33
C HIS A 129 17.53 -15.63 6.72
N ALA A 130 17.22 -15.66 8.02
CA ALA A 130 15.90 -15.32 8.55
C ALA A 130 15.42 -13.86 8.27
N TRP A 131 16.33 -12.96 7.90
CA TRP A 131 15.98 -11.57 7.54
C TRP A 131 15.64 -11.39 6.06
N VAL A 132 15.81 -12.44 5.23
CA VAL A 132 15.46 -12.42 3.81
C VAL A 132 14.03 -12.93 3.66
N ASP A 133 13.10 -12.02 3.50
CA ASP A 133 11.71 -12.34 3.17
C ASP A 133 11.53 -12.59 1.66
N ALA A 134 10.32 -12.96 1.24
CA ALA A 134 10.02 -13.24 -0.16
C ALA A 134 10.28 -12.05 -1.09
N ARG A 135 10.07 -10.81 -0.62
CA ARG A 135 10.32 -9.59 -1.41
C ARG A 135 11.82 -9.34 -1.57
N SER A 136 12.57 -9.48 -0.47
CA SER A 136 14.04 -9.39 -0.49
C SER A 136 14.64 -10.46 -1.39
N ALA A 137 14.13 -11.68 -1.35
CA ALA A 137 14.56 -12.79 -2.21
C ALA A 137 14.40 -12.47 -3.70
N LEU A 138 13.26 -11.87 -4.09
CA LEU A 138 13.03 -11.44 -5.47
C LEU A 138 14.04 -10.37 -5.92
N LEU A 139 14.36 -9.41 -5.06
CA LEU A 139 15.36 -8.38 -5.36
C LEU A 139 16.77 -8.97 -5.48
N VAL A 140 17.16 -9.82 -4.53
CA VAL A 140 18.46 -10.49 -4.52
C VAL A 140 18.65 -11.37 -5.75
N GLY A 141 17.59 -12.09 -6.18
CA GLY A 141 17.61 -12.90 -7.39
C GLY A 141 17.82 -12.11 -8.70
N ARG A 142 17.73 -10.78 -8.66
CA ARG A 142 18.02 -9.90 -9.80
C ARG A 142 19.46 -9.37 -9.83
N ILE A 143 20.24 -9.67 -8.80
CA ILE A 143 21.66 -9.27 -8.73
C ILE A 143 22.47 -10.30 -9.51
N ASP A 144 22.67 -10.02 -10.79
CA ASP A 144 23.38 -10.87 -11.76
C ASP A 144 24.84 -10.43 -12.00
N GLY A 145 25.27 -9.32 -11.41
CA GLY A 145 26.58 -8.71 -11.61
C GLY A 145 26.72 -7.99 -12.96
N VAL A 146 25.60 -7.70 -13.64
CA VAL A 146 25.56 -6.99 -14.94
C VAL A 146 24.63 -5.79 -14.87
N ALA A 147 23.45 -5.95 -14.28
CA ALA A 147 22.47 -4.90 -14.17
C ALA A 147 22.87 -3.85 -13.13
N SER A 148 22.71 -2.56 -13.45
CA SER A 148 22.94 -1.47 -12.50
C SER A 148 21.89 -1.45 -11.40
N ILE A 149 22.20 -0.80 -10.28
CA ILE A 149 21.25 -0.55 -9.19
C ILE A 149 19.96 0.07 -9.72
N ARG A 150 20.07 1.06 -10.63
CA ARG A 150 18.90 1.70 -11.26
C ARG A 150 18.01 0.65 -11.91
N HIS A 151 18.58 -0.18 -12.75
CA HIS A 151 17.84 -1.21 -13.50
C HIS A 151 17.18 -2.22 -12.56
N ILE A 152 17.88 -2.66 -11.52
CA ILE A 152 17.36 -3.59 -10.52
C ILE A 152 16.17 -2.98 -9.77
N VAL A 153 16.28 -1.70 -9.34
CA VAL A 153 15.21 -0.99 -8.63
C VAL A 153 13.99 -0.80 -9.51
N GLU A 154 14.17 -0.43 -10.78
CA GLU A 154 13.08 -0.27 -11.76
C GLU A 154 12.39 -1.61 -12.06
N ALA A 155 13.18 -2.68 -12.14
CA ALA A 155 12.68 -4.02 -12.41
C ALA A 155 12.10 -4.72 -11.15
N ALA A 156 12.21 -4.16 -9.96
CA ALA A 156 11.76 -4.75 -8.69
C ALA A 156 10.23 -4.77 -8.52
N GLY A 157 9.47 -4.97 -9.57
CA GLY A 157 8.01 -4.86 -9.63
C GLY A 157 7.28 -5.29 -8.35
N GLY A 158 6.35 -4.44 -7.88
CA GLY A 158 5.60 -4.65 -6.63
C GLY A 158 6.30 -4.17 -5.35
N MET A 159 7.54 -3.69 -5.43
CA MET A 159 8.29 -3.10 -4.32
C MET A 159 8.47 -1.60 -4.56
N HIS A 160 8.30 -0.79 -3.51
CA HIS A 160 8.58 0.64 -3.61
C HIS A 160 10.10 0.87 -3.78
N ALA A 161 10.48 1.82 -4.66
CA ALA A 161 11.89 2.11 -4.96
C ALA A 161 12.75 2.40 -3.71
N THR A 162 12.19 3.11 -2.71
CA THR A 162 12.87 3.39 -1.44
C THR A 162 13.14 2.11 -0.65
N GLU A 163 12.24 1.13 -0.69
CA GLU A 163 12.41 -0.17 -0.04
C GLU A 163 13.50 -1.00 -0.73
N ALA A 164 13.49 -1.03 -2.07
CA ALA A 164 14.55 -1.69 -2.84
C ALA A 164 15.94 -1.10 -2.55
N LEU A 165 16.06 0.23 -2.50
CA LEU A 165 17.29 0.92 -2.15
C LEU A 165 17.73 0.64 -0.71
N ARG A 166 16.79 0.56 0.24
CA ARG A 166 17.07 0.17 1.63
C ARG A 166 17.69 -1.22 1.68
N LEU A 167 17.06 -2.20 1.02
CA LEU A 167 17.53 -3.58 0.98
C LEU A 167 18.92 -3.70 0.35
N LEU A 168 19.16 -3.05 -0.81
CA LEU A 168 20.48 -3.02 -1.44
C LEU A 168 21.53 -2.38 -0.52
N SER A 169 21.20 -1.28 0.14
CA SER A 169 22.06 -0.62 1.12
C SER A 169 22.39 -1.55 2.31
N GLU A 170 21.43 -2.32 2.78
CA GLU A 170 21.63 -3.30 3.85
C GLU A 170 22.52 -4.47 3.42
N LEU A 171 22.34 -5.00 2.20
CA LEU A 171 23.18 -6.04 1.62
C LEU A 171 24.65 -5.59 1.51
N VAL A 172 24.89 -4.35 1.11
CA VAL A 172 26.24 -3.76 1.05
C VAL A 172 26.84 -3.64 2.46
N LEU A 173 26.08 -3.14 3.43
CA LEU A 173 26.53 -3.01 4.82
C LEU A 173 26.87 -4.37 5.45
N ARG A 174 26.11 -5.42 5.12
CA ARG A 174 26.38 -6.79 5.58
C ARG A 174 27.50 -7.49 4.81
N ARG A 175 28.11 -6.81 3.84
CA ARG A 175 29.14 -7.36 2.95
C ARG A 175 28.65 -8.59 2.17
N ALA A 176 27.35 -8.67 1.91
CA ALA A 176 26.78 -9.70 1.06
C ALA A 176 26.85 -9.31 -0.43
N VAL A 177 26.97 -8.01 -0.71
CA VAL A 177 27.06 -7.42 -2.05
C VAL A 177 28.25 -6.46 -2.10
N ALA A 178 29.07 -6.56 -3.15
CA ALA A 178 30.02 -5.53 -3.58
C ALA A 178 29.38 -4.66 -4.67
N LEU A 179 29.87 -3.43 -4.78
CA LEU A 179 29.46 -2.50 -5.84
C LEU A 179 30.66 -2.22 -6.72
N ASP A 180 30.56 -2.61 -7.99
CA ASP A 180 31.56 -2.29 -9.02
C ASP A 180 31.20 -0.94 -9.67
N ASP A 181 32.23 -0.18 -10.06
CA ASP A 181 32.08 1.13 -10.73
C ASP A 181 31.79 0.96 -12.21
#